data_478a630123559a587b2335b959e450b5
#
_entry.id   478a630123559a587b2335b959e450b5
#
_cell.length_a   1.000
_cell.length_b   1.000
_cell.length_c   1.000
_cell.angle_alpha   90.00
_cell.angle_beta   90.00
_cell.angle_gamma   90.00
#
_symmetry.space_group_name_H-M   'P 1'
#
loop_
_entity.id
_entity.type
_entity.pdbx_description
1 polymer ?
#
loop_
_entity_poly.entity_id
_entity_poly.type
_entity_poly.pdbx_seq_one_letter_code
_entity_poly.pdbx_strand_id
1 'polypeptide(L)'
;MTLVTGLLGAALFVTSFVSEVQAQGGDNRWLPFIGCWEPMDTGEDVSLLCFRAEGSSVEMFNVTDGEVAATEQLVADGQRRSVTAEGCTGGEGVDFSADGQRLFTNSAFQCDGEVRSGSGVMSFISPTQWIDVRSLEISGDPVSWVQRYELADVETLADQGIEDFARSNRVMIRTMRSRAARDIDIQDVEEAVERINARAAEVWVAAHETPFELSGSELVRLVDNGVPESVIDVMLAVSYPNQFMVTPEGAAAEA
;
A
#
# COMPACT_ATOMS: atom_id res chain seq x y z
N MET A 1 -35.24 72.67 39.93
CA MET A 1 -33.98 72.44 39.21
C MET A 1 -33.49 71.09 39.62
N THR A 2 -33.87 70.04 38.86
CA THR A 2 -33.69 68.64 39.23
C THR A 2 -32.78 67.97 38.21
N LEU A 3 -31.58 67.59 38.59
CA LEU A 3 -30.62 66.89 37.77
C LEU A 3 -30.98 65.38 37.77
N VAL A 4 -31.18 64.82 36.59
CA VAL A 4 -31.34 63.37 36.41
C VAL A 4 -30.00 62.84 35.85
N THR A 5 -29.34 62.02 36.62
CA THR A 5 -28.09 61.35 36.28
C THR A 5 -28.45 60.00 35.65
N GLY A 6 -28.18 59.85 34.34
CA GLY A 6 -28.38 58.59 33.65
C GLY A 6 -27.11 57.68 33.78
N LEU A 7 -27.28 56.49 34.29
CA LEU A 7 -26.28 55.41 34.27
C LEU A 7 -26.36 54.66 32.93
N LEU A 8 -25.29 54.74 32.11
CA LEU A 8 -25.08 53.85 31.00
C LEU A 8 -24.43 52.56 31.50
N GLY A 9 -25.20 51.45 31.44
CA GLY A 9 -24.68 50.13 31.69
C GLY A 9 -24.03 49.58 30.38
N ALA A 10 -22.73 49.37 30.37
CA ALA A 10 -22.01 48.71 29.32
C ALA A 10 -22.13 47.17 29.52
N ALA A 11 -22.88 46.50 28.64
CA ALA A 11 -22.96 45.05 28.60
C ALA A 11 -21.73 44.52 27.85
N LEU A 12 -20.80 43.89 28.56
CA LEU A 12 -19.66 43.15 28.00
C LEU A 12 -20.19 41.80 27.47
N PHE A 13 -20.31 41.68 26.15
CA PHE A 13 -20.49 40.40 25.49
C PHE A 13 -19.16 39.65 25.46
N VAL A 14 -19.01 38.67 26.35
CA VAL A 14 -17.92 37.70 26.30
C VAL A 14 -18.29 36.68 25.24
N THR A 15 -17.79 36.82 24.02
CA THR A 15 -17.85 35.79 22.99
C THR A 15 -16.84 34.70 23.33
N SER A 16 -17.31 33.61 23.91
CA SER A 16 -16.52 32.38 24.09
C SER A 16 -16.25 31.80 22.70
N PHE A 17 -15.05 31.97 22.19
CA PHE A 17 -14.55 31.17 21.06
C PHE A 17 -14.36 29.75 21.57
N VAL A 18 -15.33 28.90 21.31
CA VAL A 18 -15.15 27.45 21.38
C VAL A 18 -14.28 27.13 20.16
N SER A 19 -12.96 26.99 20.37
CA SER A 19 -12.10 26.36 19.39
C SER A 19 -12.56 24.91 19.29
N GLU A 20 -13.29 24.58 18.23
CA GLU A 20 -13.44 23.18 17.81
C GLU A 20 -12.03 22.67 17.55
N VAL A 21 -11.50 21.91 18.49
CA VAL A 21 -10.38 21.00 18.24
C VAL A 21 -10.95 19.96 17.28
N GLN A 22 -10.80 20.21 16.00
CA GLN A 22 -10.95 19.16 15.00
C GLN A 22 -9.92 18.10 15.39
N ALA A 23 -10.40 17.00 15.96
CA ALA A 23 -9.63 15.79 16.05
C ALA A 23 -9.21 15.48 14.60
N GLN A 24 -7.95 15.69 14.29
CA GLN A 24 -7.35 15.24 13.04
C GLN A 24 -7.34 13.71 13.13
N GLY A 25 -8.47 13.10 12.76
CA GLY A 25 -8.59 11.67 12.61
C GLY A 25 -7.67 11.28 11.46
N GLY A 26 -6.57 10.61 11.78
CA GLY A 26 -5.71 10.03 10.77
C GLY A 26 -6.51 9.09 9.86
N ASP A 27 -6.03 8.87 8.65
CA ASP A 27 -6.64 7.92 7.73
C ASP A 27 -6.42 6.48 8.25
N ASN A 28 -7.49 5.88 8.76
CA ASN A 28 -7.44 4.56 9.38
C ASN A 28 -7.06 3.43 8.40
N ARG A 29 -7.08 3.67 7.10
CA ARG A 29 -6.64 2.71 6.07
C ARG A 29 -5.15 2.43 6.17
N TRP A 30 -4.36 3.35 6.74
CA TRP A 30 -2.94 3.15 7.00
C TRP A 30 -2.63 2.25 8.20
N LEU A 31 -3.59 2.05 9.11
CA LEU A 31 -3.36 1.31 10.36
C LEU A 31 -2.75 -0.09 10.17
N PRO A 32 -3.10 -0.89 9.14
CA PRO A 32 -2.46 -2.18 8.94
C PRO A 32 -0.93 -2.08 8.76
N PHE A 33 -0.46 -1.05 8.05
CA PHE A 33 0.96 -0.87 7.73
C PHE A 33 1.77 -0.30 8.90
N ILE A 34 1.16 0.42 9.86
CA ILE A 34 1.87 1.07 10.97
C ILE A 34 2.72 0.07 11.75
N GLY A 35 4.00 0.37 11.92
CA GLY A 35 5.01 -0.46 12.59
C GLY A 35 6.23 -0.67 11.72
N CYS A 36 7.10 -1.59 12.11
CA CYS A 36 8.31 -1.92 11.37
C CYS A 36 8.24 -3.34 10.83
N TRP A 37 8.77 -3.52 9.65
CA TRP A 37 8.67 -4.72 8.86
C TRP A 37 10.06 -5.14 8.38
N GLU A 38 10.36 -6.39 8.59
CA GLU A 38 11.60 -7.01 8.14
C GLU A 38 11.41 -7.58 6.73
N PRO A 39 12.24 -7.21 5.74
CA PRO A 39 12.17 -7.81 4.42
C PRO A 39 12.61 -9.27 4.51
N MET A 40 11.78 -10.18 4.00
CA MET A 40 12.12 -11.58 3.85
C MET A 40 13.02 -11.73 2.59
N ASP A 41 13.85 -12.74 2.57
CA ASP A 41 14.74 -13.05 1.42
C ASP A 41 15.89 -12.04 1.18
N THR A 42 16.19 -11.17 2.14
CA THR A 42 17.40 -10.34 2.15
C THR A 42 18.49 -11.02 3.00
N GLY A 43 19.76 -10.82 2.64
CA GLY A 43 20.89 -11.41 3.36
C GLY A 43 21.06 -10.92 4.80
N GLU A 44 22.27 -11.02 5.36
CA GLU A 44 22.54 -10.79 6.80
C GLU A 44 22.33 -9.32 7.26
N ASP A 45 22.23 -8.35 6.33
CA ASP A 45 22.01 -6.94 6.68
C ASP A 45 20.51 -6.66 6.89
N VAL A 46 20.07 -6.62 8.14
CA VAL A 46 18.69 -6.34 8.52
C VAL A 46 18.41 -4.84 8.37
N SER A 47 17.70 -4.47 7.31
CA SER A 47 17.14 -3.13 7.14
C SER A 47 15.63 -3.18 7.33
N LEU A 48 15.11 -2.51 8.35
CA LEU A 48 13.67 -2.48 8.61
C LEU A 48 13.00 -1.39 7.78
N LEU A 49 11.84 -1.71 7.20
CA LEU A 49 10.93 -0.73 6.61
C LEU A 49 9.86 -0.36 7.64
N CYS A 50 9.81 0.89 8.05
CA CYS A 50 8.90 1.36 9.09
C CYS A 50 7.88 2.36 8.55
N PHE A 51 6.66 2.31 9.11
CA PHE A 51 5.59 3.26 8.82
C PHE A 51 5.11 3.93 10.11
N ARG A 52 5.07 5.25 10.10
CA ARG A 52 4.57 6.08 11.20
C ARG A 52 3.41 6.96 10.71
N ALA A 53 2.31 6.99 11.46
CA ALA A 53 1.17 7.82 11.11
C ALA A 53 1.52 9.31 11.24
N GLU A 54 1.15 10.09 10.22
CA GLU A 54 1.32 11.54 10.18
C GLU A 54 0.06 12.22 9.61
N GLY A 55 -0.90 12.49 10.48
CA GLY A 55 -2.19 13.04 10.07
C GLY A 55 -2.95 12.09 9.13
N SER A 56 -3.23 12.53 7.89
CA SER A 56 -3.89 11.72 6.86
C SER A 56 -2.90 10.93 5.98
N SER A 57 -1.61 11.02 6.25
CA SER A 57 -0.53 10.35 5.53
C SER A 57 0.25 9.43 6.45
N VAL A 58 1.26 8.76 5.91
CA VAL A 58 2.28 8.07 6.68
C VAL A 58 3.66 8.54 6.27
N GLU A 59 4.55 8.56 7.22
CA GLU A 59 5.98 8.61 6.97
C GLU A 59 6.49 7.17 6.86
N MET A 60 7.08 6.84 5.73
CA MET A 60 7.78 5.61 5.47
C MET A 60 9.29 5.86 5.57
N PHE A 61 10.00 5.04 6.32
CA PHE A 61 11.44 5.20 6.52
C PHE A 61 12.13 3.86 6.73
N ASN A 62 13.39 3.80 6.33
CA ASN A 62 14.24 2.65 6.55
C ASN A 62 15.12 2.86 7.79
N VAL A 63 15.29 1.79 8.57
CA VAL A 63 16.20 1.75 9.72
C VAL A 63 17.24 0.67 9.48
N THR A 64 18.51 1.04 9.54
CA THR A 64 19.65 0.13 9.41
C THR A 64 20.65 0.49 10.50
N ASP A 65 21.09 -0.48 11.28
CA ASP A 65 22.03 -0.29 12.41
C ASP A 65 21.58 0.80 13.41
N GLY A 66 20.27 0.92 13.63
CA GLY A 66 19.68 1.93 14.53
C GLY A 66 19.59 3.34 13.95
N GLU A 67 20.00 3.55 12.71
CA GLU A 67 19.94 4.86 12.04
C GLU A 67 18.84 4.91 10.97
N VAL A 68 18.14 6.05 10.88
CA VAL A 68 17.17 6.29 9.81
C VAL A 68 17.93 6.63 8.52
N ALA A 69 17.90 5.73 7.55
CA ALA A 69 18.65 5.85 6.31
C ALA A 69 17.94 6.68 5.23
N ALA A 70 16.60 6.57 5.14
CA ALA A 70 15.77 7.28 4.17
C ALA A 70 14.37 7.51 4.75
N THR A 71 13.74 8.61 4.35
CA THR A 71 12.38 8.98 4.78
C THR A 71 11.58 9.47 3.58
N GLU A 72 10.35 9.00 3.47
CA GLU A 72 9.40 9.41 2.44
C GLU A 72 8.02 9.60 3.04
N GLN A 73 7.29 10.63 2.64
CA GLN A 73 5.90 10.84 3.03
C GLN A 73 4.97 10.27 1.96
N LEU A 74 4.15 9.27 2.33
CA LEU A 74 3.16 8.68 1.45
C LEU A 74 1.77 9.24 1.73
N VAL A 75 1.12 9.72 0.67
CA VAL A 75 -0.25 10.23 0.68
C VAL A 75 -1.06 9.44 -0.34
N ALA A 76 -2.04 8.66 0.13
CA ALA A 76 -2.86 7.80 -0.70
C ALA A 76 -4.22 8.47 -0.99
N ASP A 77 -4.21 9.47 -1.86
CA ASP A 77 -5.39 10.23 -2.29
C ASP A 77 -5.66 10.10 -3.80
N GLY A 78 -4.96 9.21 -4.49
CA GLY A 78 -5.06 8.98 -5.93
C GLY A 78 -4.50 10.10 -6.80
N GLN A 79 -3.95 11.16 -6.21
CA GLN A 79 -3.39 12.26 -6.98
C GLN A 79 -1.96 11.95 -7.41
N ARG A 80 -1.69 12.21 -8.68
CA ARG A 80 -0.32 12.11 -9.20
C ARG A 80 0.49 13.32 -8.77
N ARG A 81 1.62 13.07 -8.08
CA ARG A 81 2.57 14.08 -7.65
C ARG A 81 3.75 14.12 -8.60
N SER A 82 4.13 15.34 -9.00
CA SER A 82 5.28 15.52 -9.87
C SER A 82 6.57 15.21 -9.10
N VAL A 83 7.40 14.39 -9.71
CA VAL A 83 8.75 14.06 -9.22
C VAL A 83 9.75 14.47 -10.29
N THR A 84 10.82 15.13 -9.86
CA THR A 84 11.94 15.48 -10.73
C THR A 84 13.21 14.91 -10.10
N ALA A 85 13.84 14.00 -10.80
CA ALA A 85 15.13 13.41 -10.45
C ALA A 85 16.12 13.65 -11.60
N GLU A 86 17.40 13.40 -11.38
CA GLU A 86 18.43 13.59 -12.43
C GLU A 86 18.06 12.84 -13.72
N GLY A 87 17.90 13.59 -14.81
CA GLY A 87 17.55 13.06 -16.13
C GLY A 87 16.12 12.59 -16.33
N CYS A 88 15.26 12.65 -15.28
CA CYS A 88 13.87 12.20 -15.33
C CYS A 88 12.88 13.29 -14.91
N THR A 89 11.77 13.36 -15.62
CA THR A 89 10.59 14.15 -15.24
C THR A 89 9.35 13.28 -15.32
N GLY A 90 8.47 13.38 -14.34
CA GLY A 90 7.27 12.57 -14.33
C GLY A 90 6.46 12.72 -13.06
N GLY A 91 5.77 11.68 -12.67
CA GLY A 91 5.02 11.69 -11.43
C GLY A 91 4.59 10.30 -11.01
N GLU A 92 4.28 10.21 -9.74
CA GLU A 92 3.78 9.02 -9.09
C GLU A 92 2.49 9.31 -8.33
N GLY A 93 1.69 8.30 -8.15
CA GLY A 93 0.45 8.36 -7.39
C GLY A 93 0.26 7.10 -6.57
N VAL A 94 -0.35 7.30 -5.41
CA VAL A 94 -0.68 6.23 -4.46
C VAL A 94 -2.16 6.33 -4.15
N ASP A 95 -2.87 5.22 -4.15
CA ASP A 95 -4.30 5.18 -3.83
C ASP A 95 -4.67 3.86 -3.16
N PHE A 96 -5.66 3.90 -2.28
CA PHE A 96 -6.20 2.69 -1.69
C PHE A 96 -7.21 2.01 -2.63
N SER A 97 -7.35 0.69 -2.48
CA SER A 97 -8.46 -0.06 -3.04
C SER A 97 -9.81 0.47 -2.52
N ALA A 98 -10.88 0.15 -3.23
CA ALA A 98 -12.23 0.58 -2.87
C ALA A 98 -12.63 0.16 -1.44
N ASP A 99 -12.17 -0.99 -0.98
CA ASP A 99 -12.36 -1.49 0.40
C ASP A 99 -11.34 -0.95 1.41
N GLY A 100 -10.31 -0.21 0.93
CA GLY A 100 -9.26 0.40 1.74
C GLY A 100 -8.23 -0.58 2.32
N GLN A 101 -8.13 -1.79 1.79
CA GLN A 101 -7.28 -2.84 2.37
C GLN A 101 -5.97 -3.06 1.61
N ARG A 102 -5.89 -2.59 0.36
CA ARG A 102 -4.73 -2.66 -0.52
C ARG A 102 -4.30 -1.26 -0.93
N LEU A 103 -3.04 -1.11 -1.24
CA LEU A 103 -2.48 0.16 -1.69
C LEU A 103 -1.91 -0.02 -3.10
N PHE A 104 -2.46 0.70 -4.07
CA PHE A 104 -1.97 0.72 -5.45
C PHE A 104 -1.00 1.87 -5.66
N THR A 105 0.06 1.62 -6.41
CA THR A 105 1.06 2.61 -6.81
C THR A 105 1.19 2.67 -8.31
N ASN A 106 1.34 3.87 -8.85
CA ASN A 106 1.53 4.11 -10.27
C ASN A 106 2.56 5.21 -10.47
N SER A 107 3.47 5.01 -11.40
CA SER A 107 4.44 6.02 -11.80
C SER A 107 4.59 6.07 -13.31
N ALA A 108 4.93 7.24 -13.83
CA ALA A 108 5.33 7.41 -15.22
C ALA A 108 6.35 8.54 -15.31
N PHE A 109 7.49 8.23 -15.91
CA PHE A 109 8.63 9.12 -16.06
C PHE A 109 9.10 9.16 -17.51
N GLN A 110 9.59 10.33 -17.91
CA GLN A 110 10.37 10.52 -19.13
C GLN A 110 11.82 10.72 -18.70
N CYS A 111 12.67 9.74 -19.00
CA CYS A 111 14.09 9.72 -18.62
C CYS A 111 14.95 9.65 -19.89
N ASP A 112 15.75 10.68 -20.16
CA ASP A 112 16.69 10.69 -21.30
C ASP A 112 16.05 10.32 -22.68
N GLY A 113 14.78 10.65 -22.86
CA GLY A 113 14.02 10.34 -24.08
C GLY A 113 13.25 9.01 -24.04
N GLU A 114 13.42 8.19 -23.01
CA GLU A 114 12.70 6.93 -22.82
C GLU A 114 11.52 7.11 -21.85
N VAL A 115 10.40 6.44 -22.13
CA VAL A 115 9.27 6.33 -21.22
C VAL A 115 9.49 5.15 -20.28
N ARG A 116 9.39 5.40 -18.99
CA ARG A 116 9.42 4.37 -17.94
C ARG A 116 8.13 4.48 -17.15
N SER A 117 7.38 3.39 -17.06
CA SER A 117 6.17 3.33 -16.24
C SER A 117 6.31 2.24 -15.19
N GLY A 118 5.78 2.53 -14.01
CA GLY A 118 5.74 1.57 -12.92
C GLY A 118 4.33 1.44 -12.36
N SER A 119 3.99 0.26 -11.93
CA SER A 119 2.77 0.02 -11.15
C SER A 119 3.02 -1.06 -10.12
N GLY A 120 2.21 -1.07 -9.06
CA GLY A 120 2.38 -2.07 -8.01
C GLY A 120 1.23 -2.08 -7.02
N VAL A 121 1.25 -3.09 -6.16
CA VAL A 121 0.28 -3.26 -5.10
C VAL A 121 0.93 -3.78 -3.83
N MET A 122 0.62 -3.11 -2.72
CA MET A 122 0.95 -3.58 -1.37
C MET A 122 -0.28 -4.24 -0.77
N SER A 123 -0.14 -5.49 -0.32
CA SER A 123 -1.27 -6.32 0.10
C SER A 123 -0.85 -7.27 1.23
N PHE A 124 -1.70 -7.40 2.25
CA PHE A 124 -1.47 -8.35 3.34
C PHE A 124 -1.84 -9.76 2.91
N ILE A 125 -0.98 -10.73 3.23
CA ILE A 125 -1.21 -12.17 3.04
C ILE A 125 -1.48 -12.89 4.38
N SER A 126 -1.08 -12.25 5.50
CA SER A 126 -1.43 -12.65 6.87
C SER A 126 -1.42 -11.40 7.77
N PRO A 127 -1.93 -11.47 9.02
CA PRO A 127 -1.86 -10.33 9.94
C PRO A 127 -0.44 -9.88 10.31
N THR A 128 0.57 -10.68 10.01
CA THR A 128 1.98 -10.41 10.28
C THR A 128 2.85 -10.36 9.03
N GLN A 129 2.26 -10.53 7.84
CA GLN A 129 3.02 -10.54 6.59
C GLN A 129 2.26 -9.79 5.50
N TRP A 130 2.99 -9.03 4.71
CA TRP A 130 2.47 -8.38 3.51
C TRP A 130 3.49 -8.46 2.37
N ILE A 131 3.01 -8.23 1.16
CA ILE A 131 3.80 -8.24 -0.06
C ILE A 131 3.74 -6.88 -0.73
N ASP A 132 4.87 -6.45 -1.29
CA ASP A 132 4.98 -5.36 -2.24
C ASP A 132 5.29 -5.94 -3.62
N VAL A 133 4.28 -5.93 -4.47
CA VAL A 133 4.44 -6.35 -5.87
C VAL A 133 4.68 -5.11 -6.70
N ARG A 134 5.77 -5.10 -7.43
CA ARG A 134 6.15 -4.00 -8.33
C ARG A 134 6.34 -4.52 -9.74
N SER A 135 5.98 -3.68 -10.69
CA SER A 135 6.31 -3.86 -12.09
C SER A 135 6.90 -2.56 -12.63
N LEU A 136 7.99 -2.68 -13.36
CA LEU A 136 8.61 -1.60 -14.11
C LEU A 136 8.60 -1.97 -15.58
N GLU A 137 8.07 -1.07 -16.40
CA GLU A 137 8.09 -1.20 -17.86
C GLU A 137 9.05 -0.18 -18.44
N ILE A 138 10.00 -0.65 -19.23
CA ILE A 138 10.97 0.16 -19.94
C ILE A 138 10.84 -0.18 -21.42
N SER A 139 10.47 0.80 -22.23
CA SER A 139 10.31 0.63 -23.68
C SER A 139 9.35 -0.50 -24.11
N GLY A 140 8.36 -0.81 -23.24
CA GLY A 140 7.33 -1.81 -23.51
C GLY A 140 7.60 -3.21 -22.93
N ASP A 141 8.76 -3.42 -22.32
CA ASP A 141 9.11 -4.70 -21.70
C ASP A 141 8.90 -4.64 -20.16
N PRO A 142 7.84 -5.28 -19.61
CA PRO A 142 7.57 -5.26 -18.18
C PRO A 142 8.41 -6.30 -17.43
N VAL A 143 9.04 -5.85 -16.33
CA VAL A 143 9.70 -6.71 -15.34
C VAL A 143 8.96 -6.57 -14.03
N SER A 144 8.60 -7.68 -13.39
CA SER A 144 7.88 -7.67 -12.11
C SER A 144 8.61 -8.48 -11.06
N TRP A 145 8.52 -8.04 -9.81
CA TRP A 145 9.08 -8.73 -8.64
C TRP A 145 8.16 -8.60 -7.44
N VAL A 146 8.38 -9.45 -6.45
CA VAL A 146 7.68 -9.45 -5.16
C VAL A 146 8.72 -9.28 -4.08
N GLN A 147 8.50 -8.32 -3.18
CA GLN A 147 9.19 -8.25 -1.90
C GLN A 147 8.21 -8.65 -0.81
N ARG A 148 8.59 -9.61 0.01
CA ARG A 148 7.82 -10.05 1.18
C ARG A 148 8.36 -9.38 2.43
N TYR A 149 7.45 -9.04 3.33
CA TYR A 149 7.78 -8.42 4.61
C TYR A 149 7.10 -9.16 5.75
N GLU A 150 7.81 -9.34 6.85
CA GLU A 150 7.28 -9.86 8.09
C GLU A 150 7.33 -8.79 9.19
N LEU A 151 6.36 -8.83 10.10
CA LEU A 151 6.31 -7.89 11.22
C LEU A 151 7.51 -8.11 12.13
N ALA A 152 8.36 -7.09 12.27
CA ALA A 152 9.50 -7.12 13.16
C ALA A 152 9.06 -7.40 14.60
N ASP A 153 9.76 -8.30 15.26
CA ASP A 153 9.50 -8.66 16.64
C ASP A 153 10.09 -7.62 17.62
N VAL A 154 9.84 -7.82 18.92
CA VAL A 154 10.26 -6.87 19.95
C VAL A 154 11.78 -6.89 20.14
N GLU A 155 12.45 -8.02 19.92
CA GLU A 155 13.89 -8.17 20.04
C GLU A 155 14.60 -7.42 18.89
N THR A 156 14.16 -7.65 17.66
CA THR A 156 14.64 -6.91 16.48
C THR A 156 14.47 -5.39 16.64
N LEU A 157 13.30 -4.92 17.14
CA LEU A 157 13.06 -3.50 17.39
C LEU A 157 13.98 -2.93 18.48
N ALA A 158 14.26 -3.69 19.51
CA ALA A 158 15.16 -3.27 20.60
C ALA A 158 16.62 -3.20 20.12
N ASP A 159 17.07 -4.14 19.31
CA ASP A 159 18.40 -4.14 18.71
C ASP A 159 18.62 -2.92 17.82
N GLN A 160 17.57 -2.44 17.17
CA GLN A 160 17.58 -1.21 16.36
C GLN A 160 17.25 0.06 17.17
N GLY A 161 17.04 -0.02 18.50
CA GLY A 161 16.76 1.14 19.36
C GLY A 161 15.41 1.84 19.09
N ILE A 162 14.44 1.14 18.50
CA ILE A 162 13.12 1.68 18.11
C ILE A 162 11.96 0.91 18.76
N GLU A 163 12.15 0.36 19.95
CA GLU A 163 11.15 -0.41 20.69
C GLU A 163 9.85 0.36 21.00
N ASP A 164 9.87 1.69 20.91
CA ASP A 164 8.68 2.52 21.08
C ASP A 164 7.63 2.26 19.99
N PHE A 165 8.03 1.82 18.80
CA PHE A 165 7.10 1.38 17.76
C PHE A 165 6.27 0.17 18.16
N ALA A 166 6.78 -0.65 19.08
CA ALA A 166 6.06 -1.80 19.60
C ALA A 166 4.86 -1.44 20.50
N ARG A 167 4.73 -0.20 20.97
CA ARG A 167 3.82 0.17 22.06
C ARG A 167 2.48 0.79 21.64
N SER A 168 2.35 1.31 20.42
CA SER A 168 1.15 2.06 20.01
C SER A 168 0.00 1.17 19.53
N ASN A 169 -1.20 1.40 20.08
CA ASN A 169 -2.53 0.89 19.64
C ASN A 169 -2.63 -0.57 19.14
N ARG A 170 -1.94 -1.50 19.80
CA ARG A 170 -1.79 -2.89 19.35
C ARG A 170 -3.09 -3.63 19.00
N VAL A 171 -4.18 -3.40 19.75
CA VAL A 171 -5.45 -4.12 19.51
C VAL A 171 -6.12 -3.66 18.22
N MET A 172 -6.22 -2.35 18.01
CA MET A 172 -6.83 -1.78 16.80
C MET A 172 -6.02 -2.12 15.54
N ILE A 173 -4.70 -1.93 15.59
CA ILE A 173 -3.79 -2.27 14.49
C ILE A 173 -3.90 -3.76 14.14
N ARG A 174 -3.88 -4.65 15.14
CA ARG A 174 -4.05 -6.08 14.90
C ARG A 174 -5.38 -6.42 14.23
N THR A 175 -6.48 -5.78 14.68
CA THR A 175 -7.79 -5.98 14.06
C THR A 175 -7.80 -5.52 12.61
N MET A 176 -7.18 -4.38 12.31
CA MET A 176 -7.10 -3.85 10.95
C MET A 176 -6.21 -4.72 10.05
N ARG A 177 -5.09 -5.24 10.57
CA ARG A 177 -4.26 -6.22 9.85
C ARG A 177 -5.02 -7.50 9.53
N SER A 178 -5.80 -8.03 10.49
CA SER A 178 -6.62 -9.22 10.24
C SER A 178 -7.69 -8.99 9.18
N ARG A 179 -8.18 -7.76 9.03
CA ARG A 179 -9.10 -7.40 7.94
C ARG A 179 -8.38 -7.29 6.60
N ALA A 180 -7.23 -6.62 6.60
CA ALA A 180 -6.43 -6.43 5.39
C ALA A 180 -5.87 -7.75 4.83
N ALA A 181 -5.69 -8.75 5.70
CA ALA A 181 -5.21 -10.09 5.37
C ALA A 181 -6.34 -11.08 5.00
N ARG A 182 -7.51 -10.57 4.59
CA ARG A 182 -8.54 -11.44 4.03
C ARG A 182 -8.10 -12.02 2.69
N ASP A 183 -8.60 -13.18 2.37
CA ASP A 183 -8.42 -13.76 1.04
C ASP A 183 -8.90 -12.78 -0.04
N ILE A 184 -8.17 -12.73 -1.13
CA ILE A 184 -8.57 -11.95 -2.30
C ILE A 184 -9.70 -12.66 -3.04
N ASP A 185 -10.62 -11.89 -3.60
CA ASP A 185 -11.73 -12.40 -4.38
C ASP A 185 -11.68 -11.89 -5.85
N ILE A 186 -12.65 -12.31 -6.65
CA ILE A 186 -12.71 -11.97 -8.07
C ILE A 186 -12.84 -10.45 -8.26
N GLN A 187 -13.56 -9.74 -7.39
CA GLN A 187 -13.73 -8.28 -7.49
C GLN A 187 -12.40 -7.56 -7.20
N ASP A 188 -11.60 -8.10 -6.29
CA ASP A 188 -10.27 -7.59 -6.01
C ASP A 188 -9.34 -7.69 -7.22
N VAL A 189 -9.44 -8.81 -7.97
CA VAL A 189 -8.67 -9.01 -9.20
C VAL A 189 -9.15 -8.06 -10.30
N GLU A 190 -10.47 -7.89 -10.47
CA GLU A 190 -11.06 -6.94 -11.42
C GLU A 190 -10.59 -5.50 -11.11
N GLU A 191 -10.61 -5.06 -9.85
CA GLU A 191 -10.08 -3.76 -9.46
C GLU A 191 -8.57 -3.65 -9.72
N ALA A 192 -7.80 -4.70 -9.40
CA ALA A 192 -6.35 -4.67 -9.57
C ALA A 192 -5.95 -4.49 -11.04
N VAL A 193 -6.57 -5.19 -11.99
CA VAL A 193 -6.24 -5.05 -13.42
C VAL A 193 -6.63 -3.70 -14.02
N GLU A 194 -7.52 -2.95 -13.38
CA GLU A 194 -7.81 -1.56 -13.73
C GLU A 194 -6.76 -0.58 -13.21
N ARG A 195 -6.04 -0.95 -12.14
CA ARG A 195 -5.13 -0.09 -11.40
C ARG A 195 -3.66 -0.33 -11.71
N ILE A 196 -3.27 -1.58 -11.99
CA ILE A 196 -1.88 -1.97 -12.25
C ILE A 196 -1.80 -2.74 -13.56
N ASN A 197 -0.59 -2.88 -14.12
CA ASN A 197 -0.42 -3.62 -15.36
C ASN A 197 -0.65 -5.13 -15.15
N ALA A 198 -0.95 -5.84 -16.24
CA ALA A 198 -1.27 -7.26 -16.22
C ALA A 198 -0.18 -8.09 -15.53
N ARG A 199 1.10 -7.79 -15.79
CA ARG A 199 2.23 -8.53 -15.22
C ARG A 199 2.31 -8.39 -13.69
N ALA A 200 2.05 -7.20 -13.15
CA ALA A 200 1.96 -7.00 -11.70
C ALA A 200 0.75 -7.75 -11.11
N ALA A 201 -0.40 -7.74 -11.80
CA ALA A 201 -1.60 -8.46 -11.35
C ALA A 201 -1.39 -9.99 -11.33
N GLU A 202 -0.76 -10.57 -12.36
CA GLU A 202 -0.37 -11.99 -12.39
C GLU A 202 0.46 -12.39 -11.18
N VAL A 203 1.54 -11.62 -10.93
CA VAL A 203 2.47 -11.89 -9.83
C VAL A 203 1.77 -11.72 -8.48
N TRP A 204 0.89 -10.72 -8.35
CA TRP A 204 0.12 -10.49 -7.13
C TRP A 204 -0.86 -11.64 -6.83
N VAL A 205 -1.62 -12.10 -7.82
CA VAL A 205 -2.54 -13.24 -7.70
C VAL A 205 -1.77 -14.51 -7.32
N ALA A 206 -0.64 -14.77 -8.01
CA ALA A 206 0.21 -15.92 -7.71
C ALA A 206 0.78 -15.90 -6.28
N ALA A 207 1.16 -14.70 -5.78
CA ALA A 207 1.76 -14.55 -4.45
C ALA A 207 0.77 -14.71 -3.30
N HIS A 208 -0.53 -14.53 -3.54
CA HIS A 208 -1.59 -14.78 -2.57
C HIS A 208 -1.92 -16.26 -2.40
N GLU A 209 -1.70 -17.07 -3.43
CA GLU A 209 -1.99 -18.52 -3.43
C GLU A 209 -3.46 -18.85 -3.07
N THR A 210 -4.37 -17.87 -3.14
CA THR A 210 -5.78 -18.01 -2.77
C THR A 210 -6.55 -18.67 -3.92
N PRO A 211 -7.23 -19.81 -3.71
CA PRO A 211 -8.05 -20.42 -4.74
C PRO A 211 -9.35 -19.64 -4.98
N PHE A 212 -9.75 -19.52 -6.23
CA PHE A 212 -11.00 -18.88 -6.65
C PHE A 212 -12.06 -19.91 -7.03
N GLU A 213 -13.34 -19.60 -6.77
CA GLU A 213 -14.45 -20.39 -7.29
C GLU A 213 -14.76 -19.95 -8.72
N LEU A 214 -14.13 -20.58 -9.72
CA LEU A 214 -14.23 -20.23 -11.13
C LEU A 214 -15.21 -21.17 -11.85
N SER A 215 -16.45 -20.70 -12.05
CA SER A 215 -17.41 -21.35 -12.96
C SER A 215 -17.19 -20.88 -14.40
N GLY A 216 -17.73 -21.62 -15.40
CA GLY A 216 -17.68 -21.18 -16.79
C GLY A 216 -18.31 -19.81 -17.03
N SER A 217 -19.37 -19.44 -16.27
CA SER A 217 -19.99 -18.11 -16.34
C SER A 217 -19.11 -17.03 -15.74
N GLU A 218 -18.36 -17.33 -14.68
CA GLU A 218 -17.39 -16.41 -14.11
C GLU A 218 -16.22 -16.12 -15.05
N LEU A 219 -15.70 -17.16 -15.71
CA LEU A 219 -14.64 -16.99 -16.70
C LEU A 219 -15.09 -16.09 -17.87
N VAL A 220 -16.31 -16.29 -18.38
CA VAL A 220 -16.88 -15.41 -19.42
C VAL A 220 -17.00 -13.98 -18.89
N ARG A 221 -17.47 -13.78 -17.66
CA ARG A 221 -17.61 -12.45 -17.05
C ARG A 221 -16.25 -11.75 -16.89
N LEU A 222 -15.23 -12.46 -16.45
CA LEU A 222 -13.87 -11.91 -16.33
C LEU A 222 -13.35 -11.41 -17.69
N VAL A 223 -13.53 -12.19 -18.75
CA VAL A 223 -13.16 -11.78 -20.12
C VAL A 223 -13.98 -10.57 -20.57
N ASP A 224 -15.30 -10.57 -20.35
CA ASP A 224 -16.19 -9.46 -20.72
C ASP A 224 -15.84 -8.17 -19.95
N ASN A 225 -15.35 -8.27 -18.72
CA ASN A 225 -14.87 -7.15 -17.89
C ASN A 225 -13.42 -6.73 -18.21
N GLY A 226 -12.80 -7.37 -19.20
CA GLY A 226 -11.47 -6.97 -19.69
C GLY A 226 -10.30 -7.47 -18.84
N VAL A 227 -10.51 -8.48 -17.97
CA VAL A 227 -9.40 -9.12 -17.25
C VAL A 227 -8.50 -9.83 -18.27
N PRO A 228 -7.19 -9.55 -18.27
CA PRO A 228 -6.25 -10.17 -19.20
C PRO A 228 -6.24 -11.69 -19.09
N GLU A 229 -6.13 -12.38 -20.24
CA GLU A 229 -6.10 -13.85 -20.30
C GLU A 229 -5.00 -14.44 -19.41
N SER A 230 -3.82 -13.83 -19.38
CA SER A 230 -2.70 -14.25 -18.54
C SER A 230 -3.00 -14.20 -17.03
N VAL A 231 -3.80 -13.21 -16.59
CA VAL A 231 -4.26 -13.12 -15.18
C VAL A 231 -5.27 -14.23 -14.89
N ILE A 232 -6.20 -14.50 -15.82
CA ILE A 232 -7.18 -15.60 -15.70
C ILE A 232 -6.46 -16.96 -15.63
N ASP A 233 -5.41 -17.16 -16.43
CA ASP A 233 -4.59 -18.37 -16.40
C ASP A 233 -3.92 -18.57 -15.03
N VAL A 234 -3.41 -17.52 -14.42
CA VAL A 234 -2.86 -17.58 -13.05
C VAL A 234 -3.96 -17.91 -12.04
N MET A 235 -5.14 -17.27 -12.13
CA MET A 235 -6.29 -17.59 -11.27
C MET A 235 -6.68 -19.08 -11.38
N LEU A 236 -6.68 -19.63 -12.59
CA LEU A 236 -6.94 -21.06 -12.83
C LEU A 236 -5.84 -21.94 -12.21
N ALA A 237 -4.57 -21.55 -12.37
CA ALA A 237 -3.44 -22.32 -11.85
C ALA A 237 -3.43 -22.38 -10.31
N VAL A 238 -3.68 -21.27 -9.62
CA VAL A 238 -3.76 -21.26 -8.15
C VAL A 238 -5.00 -21.97 -7.62
N SER A 239 -6.11 -21.97 -8.39
CA SER A 239 -7.36 -22.64 -8.00
C SER A 239 -7.33 -24.16 -8.24
N TYR A 240 -6.62 -24.60 -9.27
CA TYR A 240 -6.56 -26.00 -9.69
C TYR A 240 -5.11 -26.48 -9.91
N PRO A 241 -4.24 -26.42 -8.89
CA PRO A 241 -2.79 -26.65 -9.05
C PRO A 241 -2.42 -28.05 -9.54
N ASN A 242 -3.33 -29.04 -9.42
CA ASN A 242 -3.12 -30.39 -9.93
C ASN A 242 -3.46 -30.54 -11.42
N GLN A 243 -4.09 -29.53 -12.03
CA GLN A 243 -4.56 -29.56 -13.41
C GLN A 243 -3.82 -28.56 -14.31
N PHE A 244 -3.40 -27.44 -13.72
CA PHE A 244 -2.74 -26.35 -14.41
C PHE A 244 -1.40 -26.05 -13.74
N MET A 245 -0.34 -25.92 -14.54
CA MET A 245 0.95 -25.40 -14.09
C MET A 245 1.27 -24.17 -14.91
N VAL A 246 1.53 -23.04 -14.23
CA VAL A 246 2.10 -21.86 -14.89
C VAL A 246 3.59 -22.12 -15.06
N THR A 247 4.04 -22.25 -16.29
CA THR A 247 5.49 -22.23 -16.58
C THR A 247 5.90 -20.77 -16.69
N PRO A 248 6.78 -20.26 -15.81
CA PRO A 248 7.26 -18.90 -15.94
C PRO A 248 7.86 -18.71 -17.34
N GLU A 249 7.45 -17.65 -18.03
CA GLU A 249 8.06 -17.27 -19.30
C GLU A 249 9.54 -16.99 -19.07
N GLY A 250 10.42 -17.79 -19.65
CA GLY A 250 11.88 -17.72 -19.43
C GLY A 250 12.49 -18.95 -18.78
N ALA A 251 11.70 -19.89 -18.21
CA ALA A 251 12.20 -21.22 -17.87
C ALA A 251 12.28 -22.07 -19.15
N ALA A 252 13.06 -21.62 -20.15
CA ALA A 252 13.39 -22.42 -21.32
C ALA A 252 14.23 -23.60 -20.86
N ALA A 253 13.63 -24.78 -21.03
CA ALA A 253 14.23 -26.09 -21.14
C ALA A 253 15.78 -26.12 -21.08
N GLU A 254 16.35 -26.32 -19.92
CA GLU A 254 17.61 -27.03 -19.77
C GLU A 254 17.27 -28.54 -19.80
N ALA A 255 17.39 -29.14 -20.97
CA ALA A 255 17.42 -30.58 -21.16
C ALA A 255 18.79 -30.98 -21.67
#